data_ac56d5ac327223007066fc617b3a32d8
#
_entry.id   ac56d5ac327223007066fc617b3a32d8
#
_cell.length_a   1.000
_cell.length_b   1.000
_cell.length_c   1.000
_cell.angle_alpha   90.00
_cell.angle_beta   90.00
_cell.angle_gamma   90.00
#
_symmetry.space_group_name_H-M   'P 1'
#
loop_
_entity.id
_entity.type
_entity.pdbx_description
1 polymer ?
#
loop_
_entity_poly.entity_id
_entity_poly.type
_entity_poly.pdbx_seq_one_letter_code
_entity_poly.pdbx_strand_id
1 'polypeptide(L)'
;MKIFIEPKAAAGNLSTIFETSGLENQFPEGINILLIILISFLISLIVLGNSIVMLAFIMDKRLRNQSNFFLLNLAICDFFVGAITIPMYMPYLFTGKWMLGGFLCKLWLTVDYTTSTASAYSVALISYDRFLSVTQAVLHRSLQKRHRQTVFKMTLVWVFPFLIYGPTIIFWEIITGTNNVPQYSCRAGFLGTWYFLIGASSLDFVFPMISISFLNLRIYWNIQKCNRKKRKSSSCQTSKEKTTDGSPYIVATNIILSSPQESRRKGRQKEEETEQDIPCENL
;
A
#
# COMPACT_ATOMS: atom_id res chain seq x y z
N MET A 1 -19.57 -3.61 48.80
CA MET A 1 -18.89 -4.79 48.22
C MET A 1 -18.80 -4.57 46.72
N LYS A 2 -17.74 -3.90 46.27
CA LYS A 2 -17.50 -3.63 44.84
C LYS A 2 -16.57 -4.71 44.31
N ILE A 3 -17.10 -5.54 43.43
CA ILE A 3 -16.31 -6.53 42.71
C ILE A 3 -15.60 -5.80 41.58
N PHE A 4 -14.31 -5.57 41.77
CA PHE A 4 -13.39 -5.05 40.75
C PHE A 4 -13.01 -6.25 39.88
N ILE A 5 -13.62 -6.38 38.71
CA ILE A 5 -13.21 -7.38 37.74
C ILE A 5 -11.99 -6.81 37.02
N GLU A 6 -10.82 -7.32 37.35
CA GLU A 6 -9.56 -7.02 36.64
C GLU A 6 -9.63 -7.59 35.20
N PRO A 7 -9.37 -6.78 34.18
CA PRO A 7 -9.35 -7.28 32.79
C PRO A 7 -8.04 -7.98 32.41
N LYS A 8 -7.26 -8.44 33.38
CA LYS A 8 -5.97 -9.08 33.18
C LYS A 8 -6.01 -10.54 32.71
N ALA A 9 -7.16 -11.21 32.88
CA ALA A 9 -7.25 -12.65 32.63
C ALA A 9 -7.51 -13.04 31.15
N ALA A 10 -8.10 -12.16 30.34
CA ALA A 10 -8.44 -12.47 28.96
C ALA A 10 -7.30 -12.24 27.95
N ALA A 11 -6.42 -11.27 28.22
CA ALA A 11 -5.26 -11.01 27.36
C ALA A 11 -4.11 -12.00 27.60
N GLY A 12 -4.00 -12.55 28.84
CA GLY A 12 -2.98 -13.56 29.17
C GLY A 12 -3.19 -14.90 28.49
N ASN A 13 -4.44 -15.31 28.25
CA ASN A 13 -4.72 -16.62 27.65
C ASN A 13 -4.50 -16.70 26.15
N LEU A 14 -4.66 -15.60 25.40
CA LEU A 14 -4.44 -15.60 23.96
C LEU A 14 -2.95 -15.51 23.61
N SER A 15 -2.17 -14.74 24.38
CA SER A 15 -0.72 -14.66 24.22
C SER A 15 -0.03 -15.96 24.70
N THR A 16 -0.48 -16.57 25.79
CA THR A 16 0.06 -17.84 26.26
C THR A 16 -0.27 -19.01 25.34
N ILE A 17 -1.42 -19.01 24.67
CA ILE A 17 -1.75 -20.02 23.64
C ILE A 17 -0.84 -19.90 22.43
N PHE A 18 -0.43 -18.69 22.07
CA PHE A 18 0.52 -18.47 20.97
C PHE A 18 2.00 -18.68 21.39
N GLU A 19 2.29 -18.65 22.69
CA GLU A 19 3.65 -18.72 23.27
C GLU A 19 4.14 -20.12 23.63
N THR A 20 3.25 -21.09 23.81
CA THR A 20 3.63 -22.40 24.37
C THR A 20 3.78 -23.51 23.33
N SER A 21 3.54 -23.22 22.08
CA SER A 21 3.68 -24.27 21.06
C SER A 21 4.61 -23.83 19.93
N GLY A 22 5.90 -24.04 20.11
CA GLY A 22 6.73 -24.36 18.95
C GLY A 22 6.02 -25.47 18.18
N LEU A 23 5.97 -25.36 16.85
CA LEU A 23 5.30 -26.32 15.96
C LEU A 23 5.76 -27.78 16.20
N GLU A 24 6.86 -27.96 16.93
CA GLU A 24 7.51 -29.24 17.23
C GLU A 24 6.60 -30.25 17.96
N ASN A 25 5.62 -29.75 18.76
CA ASN A 25 4.75 -30.65 19.54
C ASN A 25 3.28 -30.67 19.06
N GLN A 26 2.93 -29.96 18.00
CA GLN A 26 1.53 -29.85 17.56
C GLN A 26 1.17 -30.69 16.34
N PHE A 27 2.14 -31.03 15.48
CA PHE A 27 1.87 -31.73 14.24
C PHE A 27 2.76 -32.97 14.07
N PRO A 28 2.25 -34.02 13.41
CA PRO A 28 3.06 -35.17 12.99
C PRO A 28 4.25 -34.73 12.13
N GLU A 29 5.40 -35.40 12.25
CA GLU A 29 6.64 -35.07 11.52
C GLU A 29 6.43 -34.81 10.01
N GLY A 30 5.54 -35.56 9.38
CA GLY A 30 5.20 -35.41 7.96
C GLY A 30 4.62 -34.03 7.62
N ILE A 31 3.81 -33.45 8.53
CA ILE A 31 3.23 -32.12 8.33
C ILE A 31 4.31 -31.03 8.46
N ASN A 32 5.24 -31.18 9.41
CA ASN A 32 6.34 -30.24 9.58
C ASN A 32 7.24 -30.22 8.34
N ILE A 33 7.56 -31.38 7.76
CA ILE A 33 8.34 -31.47 6.52
C ILE A 33 7.61 -30.80 5.36
N LEU A 34 6.31 -31.06 5.21
CA LEU A 34 5.49 -30.43 4.17
C LEU A 34 5.47 -28.90 4.32
N LEU A 35 5.32 -28.38 5.54
CA LEU A 35 5.35 -26.94 5.82
C LEU A 35 6.72 -26.33 5.49
N ILE A 36 7.82 -26.99 5.83
CA ILE A 36 9.17 -26.54 5.48
C ILE A 36 9.35 -26.42 3.96
N ILE A 37 8.92 -27.45 3.21
CA ILE A 37 9.00 -27.47 1.75
C ILE A 37 8.15 -26.32 1.16
N LEU A 38 6.91 -26.16 1.64
CA LEU A 38 6.01 -25.12 1.16
C LEU A 38 6.55 -23.71 1.44
N ILE A 39 7.03 -23.46 2.66
CA ILE A 39 7.57 -22.17 3.03
C ILE A 39 8.86 -21.87 2.26
N SER A 40 9.75 -22.88 2.09
CA SER A 40 10.97 -22.73 1.29
C SER A 40 10.67 -22.42 -0.18
N PHE A 41 9.63 -23.04 -0.74
CA PHE A 41 9.16 -22.74 -2.09
C PHE A 41 8.63 -21.28 -2.18
N LEU A 42 7.82 -20.86 -1.22
CA LEU A 42 7.31 -19.46 -1.16
C LEU A 42 8.45 -18.44 -1.02
N ILE A 43 9.44 -18.71 -0.15
CA ILE A 43 10.65 -17.87 -0.02
C ILE A 43 11.35 -17.73 -1.37
N SER A 44 11.55 -18.85 -2.08
CA SER A 44 12.19 -18.83 -3.39
C SER A 44 11.44 -17.99 -4.41
N LEU A 45 10.10 -18.09 -4.44
CA LEU A 45 9.27 -17.26 -5.30
C LEU A 45 9.37 -15.76 -4.95
N ILE A 46 9.34 -15.42 -3.66
CA ILE A 46 9.44 -14.03 -3.20
C ILE A 46 10.82 -13.45 -3.58
N VAL A 47 11.90 -14.18 -3.28
CA VAL A 47 13.28 -13.71 -3.53
C VAL A 47 13.54 -13.60 -5.03
N LEU A 48 13.23 -14.63 -5.82
CA LEU A 48 13.46 -14.63 -7.26
C LEU A 48 12.57 -13.59 -7.97
N GLY A 49 11.28 -13.53 -7.66
CA GLY A 49 10.35 -12.59 -8.27
C GLY A 49 10.78 -11.14 -8.05
N ASN A 50 11.10 -10.77 -6.82
CA ASN A 50 11.52 -9.41 -6.51
C ASN A 50 12.93 -9.09 -7.04
N SER A 51 13.84 -10.07 -7.07
CA SER A 51 15.16 -9.92 -7.71
C SER A 51 15.04 -9.62 -9.22
N ILE A 52 14.11 -10.28 -9.92
CA ILE A 52 13.86 -10.01 -11.35
C ILE A 52 13.34 -8.59 -11.54
N VAL A 53 12.42 -8.12 -10.71
CA VAL A 53 11.93 -6.73 -10.77
C VAL A 53 13.06 -5.72 -10.56
N MET A 54 13.92 -5.94 -9.55
CA MET A 54 15.08 -5.09 -9.27
C MET A 54 16.06 -5.09 -10.44
N LEU A 55 16.36 -6.27 -11.01
CA LEU A 55 17.26 -6.41 -12.15
C LEU A 55 16.72 -5.73 -13.40
N ALA A 56 15.43 -5.92 -13.72
CA ALA A 56 14.77 -5.26 -14.84
C ALA A 56 14.85 -3.73 -14.72
N PHE A 57 14.65 -3.18 -13.52
CA PHE A 57 14.77 -1.75 -13.27
C PHE A 57 16.19 -1.21 -13.44
N ILE A 58 17.22 -2.01 -13.12
CA ILE A 58 18.63 -1.65 -13.33
C ILE A 58 18.99 -1.67 -14.81
N MET A 59 18.54 -2.71 -15.53
CA MET A 59 18.89 -2.94 -16.93
C MET A 59 18.17 -2.01 -17.89
N ASP A 60 16.87 -1.73 -17.67
CA ASP A 60 16.09 -0.89 -18.58
C ASP A 60 15.86 0.52 -18.03
N LYS A 61 16.59 1.49 -18.60
CA LYS A 61 16.43 2.91 -18.26
C LYS A 61 15.04 3.48 -18.54
N ARG A 62 14.25 2.84 -19.42
CA ARG A 62 12.88 3.25 -19.76
C ARG A 62 11.92 3.02 -18.60
N LEU A 63 12.25 2.08 -17.70
CA LEU A 63 11.46 1.78 -16.51
C LEU A 63 11.62 2.81 -15.39
N ARG A 64 12.51 3.80 -15.51
CA ARG A 64 12.81 4.77 -14.45
C ARG A 64 11.78 5.90 -14.36
N ASN A 65 10.50 5.55 -14.30
CA ASN A 65 9.38 6.46 -14.07
C ASN A 65 9.01 6.49 -12.58
N GLN A 66 8.33 7.56 -12.11
CA GLN A 66 7.91 7.70 -10.71
C GLN A 66 7.13 6.48 -10.20
N SER A 67 6.14 6.00 -10.95
CA SER A 67 5.34 4.82 -10.58
C SER A 67 6.21 3.57 -10.41
N ASN A 68 7.17 3.38 -11.29
CA ASN A 68 8.07 2.22 -11.26
C ASN A 68 9.10 2.30 -10.12
N PHE A 69 9.47 3.52 -9.66
CA PHE A 69 10.26 3.68 -8.44
C PHE A 69 9.53 3.18 -7.20
N PHE A 70 8.22 3.40 -7.11
CA PHE A 70 7.43 2.87 -5.99
C PHE A 70 7.32 1.34 -6.04
N LEU A 71 7.19 0.77 -7.25
CA LEU A 71 7.23 -0.69 -7.44
C LEU A 71 8.61 -1.27 -7.10
N LEU A 72 9.69 -0.60 -7.45
CA LEU A 72 11.04 -0.98 -7.05
C LEU A 72 11.18 -0.96 -5.52
N ASN A 73 10.68 0.08 -4.86
CA ASN A 73 10.72 0.18 -3.41
C ASN A 73 9.99 -0.97 -2.74
N LEU A 74 8.79 -1.33 -3.25
CA LEU A 74 8.05 -2.50 -2.80
C LEU A 74 8.86 -3.79 -3.00
N ALA A 75 9.46 -3.99 -4.18
CA ALA A 75 10.27 -5.16 -4.46
C ALA A 75 11.51 -5.26 -3.53
N ILE A 76 12.11 -4.14 -3.14
CA ILE A 76 13.20 -4.11 -2.16
C ILE A 76 12.69 -4.56 -0.78
N CYS A 77 11.56 -4.03 -0.29
CA CYS A 77 10.96 -4.46 0.97
C CYS A 77 10.67 -5.96 0.97
N ASP A 78 10.01 -6.46 -0.06
CA ASP A 78 9.61 -7.87 -0.16
C ASP A 78 10.82 -8.80 -0.30
N PHE A 79 11.87 -8.35 -0.99
CA PHE A 79 13.15 -9.08 -1.03
C PHE A 79 13.76 -9.23 0.36
N PHE A 80 13.80 -8.18 1.18
CA PHE A 80 14.31 -8.26 2.56
C PHE A 80 13.46 -9.19 3.42
N VAL A 81 12.14 -9.16 3.28
CA VAL A 81 11.23 -10.09 3.96
C VAL A 81 11.56 -11.54 3.58
N GLY A 82 11.65 -11.84 2.28
CA GLY A 82 11.92 -13.18 1.79
C GLY A 82 13.34 -13.68 2.08
N ALA A 83 14.36 -12.82 1.95
CA ALA A 83 15.76 -13.22 2.07
C ALA A 83 16.29 -13.21 3.52
N ILE A 84 15.72 -12.39 4.40
CA ILE A 84 16.23 -12.20 5.76
C ILE A 84 15.15 -12.54 6.80
N THR A 85 14.00 -11.88 6.76
CA THR A 85 13.02 -11.95 7.85
C THR A 85 12.48 -13.37 8.02
N ILE A 86 11.98 -13.97 6.96
CA ILE A 86 11.37 -15.31 7.02
C ILE A 86 12.42 -16.39 7.33
N PRO A 87 13.59 -16.45 6.65
CA PRO A 87 14.60 -17.47 6.96
C PRO A 87 15.15 -17.41 8.39
N MET A 88 15.30 -16.21 8.96
CA MET A 88 15.73 -16.06 10.35
C MET A 88 14.66 -16.49 11.36
N TYR A 89 13.38 -16.34 11.01
CA TYR A 89 12.25 -16.75 11.84
C TYR A 89 11.99 -18.25 11.80
N MET A 90 12.33 -18.93 10.71
CA MET A 90 12.04 -20.37 10.51
C MET A 90 12.57 -21.28 11.65
N PRO A 91 13.84 -21.18 12.08
CA PRO A 91 14.32 -22.00 13.19
C PRO A 91 13.52 -21.76 14.48
N TYR A 92 13.17 -20.50 14.76
CA TYR A 92 12.38 -20.15 15.92
C TYR A 92 10.94 -20.72 15.86
N LEU A 93 10.34 -20.71 14.67
CA LEU A 93 9.00 -21.26 14.44
C LEU A 93 8.93 -22.77 14.73
N PHE A 94 9.95 -23.53 14.34
CA PHE A 94 9.97 -25.00 14.52
C PHE A 94 10.48 -25.44 15.89
N THR A 95 11.49 -24.75 16.46
CA THR A 95 12.08 -25.14 17.74
C THR A 95 11.39 -24.46 18.94
N GLY A 96 10.59 -23.42 18.72
CA GLY A 96 10.02 -22.61 19.79
C GLY A 96 11.06 -21.82 20.59
N LYS A 97 12.36 -21.86 20.19
CA LYS A 97 13.46 -21.23 20.91
C LYS A 97 14.31 -20.35 20.01
N TRP A 98 14.56 -19.13 20.44
CA TRP A 98 15.46 -18.23 19.75
C TRP A 98 16.90 -18.49 20.19
N MET A 99 17.72 -19.02 19.29
CA MET A 99 19.09 -19.43 19.59
C MET A 99 20.15 -18.40 19.17
N LEU A 100 19.77 -17.33 18.45
CA LEU A 100 20.71 -16.38 17.85
C LEU A 100 21.12 -15.23 18.80
N GLY A 101 20.64 -15.25 20.05
CA GLY A 101 20.99 -14.24 21.05
C GLY A 101 20.19 -12.95 20.95
N GLY A 102 20.26 -12.10 21.98
CA GLY A 102 19.43 -10.90 22.11
C GLY A 102 19.75 -9.81 21.10
N PHE A 103 21.01 -9.63 20.71
CA PHE A 103 21.40 -8.62 19.73
C PHE A 103 20.79 -8.92 18.36
N LEU A 104 20.92 -10.15 17.85
CA LEU A 104 20.32 -10.54 16.57
C LEU A 104 18.79 -10.54 16.61
N CYS A 105 18.20 -10.83 17.78
CA CYS A 105 16.75 -10.68 17.96
C CYS A 105 16.31 -9.21 17.77
N LYS A 106 16.95 -8.25 18.43
CA LYS A 106 16.61 -6.84 18.29
C LYS A 106 16.83 -6.32 16.86
N LEU A 107 17.92 -6.74 16.22
CA LEU A 107 18.21 -6.40 14.83
C LEU A 107 17.16 -6.97 13.89
N TRP A 108 16.84 -8.25 14.02
CA TRP A 108 15.82 -8.93 13.23
C TRP A 108 14.43 -8.28 13.39
N LEU A 109 14.00 -8.02 14.62
CA LEU A 109 12.75 -7.31 14.91
C LEU A 109 12.73 -5.93 14.25
N THR A 110 13.81 -5.17 14.34
CA THR A 110 13.91 -3.84 13.73
C THR A 110 13.76 -3.91 12.21
N VAL A 111 14.43 -4.86 11.57
CA VAL A 111 14.32 -5.08 10.11
C VAL A 111 12.91 -5.52 9.76
N ASP A 112 12.34 -6.47 10.50
CA ASP A 112 11.00 -7.02 10.25
C ASP A 112 9.90 -5.95 10.32
N TYR A 113 9.82 -5.22 11.43
CA TYR A 113 8.83 -4.15 11.59
C TYR A 113 9.03 -3.02 10.58
N THR A 114 10.29 -2.62 10.31
CA THR A 114 10.59 -1.55 9.34
C THR A 114 10.21 -1.97 7.92
N THR A 115 10.60 -3.15 7.46
CA THR A 115 10.32 -3.60 6.08
C THR A 115 8.84 -3.87 5.85
N SER A 116 8.15 -4.47 6.82
CA SER A 116 6.72 -4.76 6.75
C SER A 116 5.90 -3.47 6.65
N THR A 117 6.19 -2.49 7.51
CA THR A 117 5.55 -1.19 7.47
C THR A 117 5.89 -0.42 6.19
N ALA A 118 7.16 -0.44 5.76
CA ALA A 118 7.59 0.20 4.52
C ALA A 118 6.90 -0.42 3.29
N SER A 119 6.68 -1.73 3.27
CA SER A 119 5.92 -2.42 2.22
C SER A 119 4.47 -1.89 2.17
N ALA A 120 3.77 -1.82 3.31
CA ALA A 120 2.40 -1.32 3.38
C ALA A 120 2.28 0.14 2.89
N TYR A 121 3.19 1.02 3.29
CA TYR A 121 3.23 2.41 2.81
C TYR A 121 3.61 2.52 1.34
N SER A 122 4.44 1.62 0.81
CA SER A 122 4.76 1.56 -0.63
C SER A 122 3.53 1.25 -1.46
N VAL A 123 2.69 0.30 -1.02
CA VAL A 123 1.40 0.00 -1.68
C VAL A 123 0.45 1.21 -1.61
N ALA A 124 0.40 1.93 -0.48
CA ALA A 124 -0.38 3.15 -0.36
C ALA A 124 0.10 4.25 -1.33
N LEU A 125 1.42 4.42 -1.49
CA LEU A 125 1.99 5.37 -2.47
C LEU A 125 1.68 4.96 -3.91
N ILE A 126 1.73 3.68 -4.25
CA ILE A 126 1.33 3.17 -5.57
C ILE A 126 -0.15 3.47 -5.83
N SER A 127 -1.02 3.21 -4.87
CA SER A 127 -2.46 3.52 -4.97
C SER A 127 -2.70 5.02 -5.15
N TYR A 128 -1.97 5.86 -4.43
CA TYR A 128 -2.02 7.32 -4.56
C TYR A 128 -1.55 7.80 -5.94
N ASP A 129 -0.46 7.24 -6.45
CA ASP A 129 0.06 7.56 -7.78
C ASP A 129 -0.95 7.19 -8.89
N ARG A 130 -1.60 6.02 -8.76
CA ARG A 130 -2.68 5.59 -9.66
C ARG A 130 -3.90 6.50 -9.57
N PHE A 131 -4.28 6.91 -8.36
CA PHE A 131 -5.36 7.86 -8.16
C PHE A 131 -5.07 9.18 -8.88
N LEU A 132 -3.87 9.75 -8.73
CA LEU A 132 -3.49 10.98 -9.44
C LEU A 132 -3.47 10.80 -10.95
N SER A 133 -3.01 9.67 -11.46
CA SER A 133 -2.95 9.42 -12.91
C SER A 133 -4.34 9.38 -13.55
N VAL A 134 -5.35 8.91 -12.82
CA VAL A 134 -6.74 8.81 -13.29
C VAL A 134 -7.52 10.11 -13.10
N THR A 135 -7.28 10.82 -11.98
CA THR A 135 -8.08 12.01 -11.63
C THR A 135 -7.47 13.31 -12.10
N GLN A 136 -6.14 13.43 -12.08
CA GLN A 136 -5.41 14.67 -12.35
C GLN A 136 -4.18 14.41 -13.25
N ALA A 137 -4.42 13.94 -14.48
CA ALA A 137 -3.38 13.55 -15.42
C ALA A 137 -2.32 14.65 -15.66
N VAL A 138 -2.71 15.92 -15.70
CA VAL A 138 -1.78 17.06 -15.88
C VAL A 138 -0.85 17.21 -14.68
N LEU A 139 -1.41 17.16 -13.47
CA LEU A 139 -0.62 17.21 -12.23
C LEU A 139 0.31 16.00 -12.12
N HIS A 140 -0.20 14.82 -12.43
CA HIS A 140 0.60 13.60 -12.43
C HIS A 140 1.81 13.69 -13.37
N ARG A 141 1.63 14.17 -14.61
CA ARG A 141 2.72 14.40 -15.57
C ARG A 141 3.74 15.43 -15.06
N SER A 142 3.28 16.49 -14.38
CA SER A 142 4.16 17.49 -13.76
C SER A 142 4.99 16.91 -12.61
N LEU A 143 4.36 16.09 -11.75
CA LEU A 143 5.02 15.43 -10.62
C LEU A 143 6.01 14.36 -11.10
N GLN A 144 5.68 13.64 -12.16
CA GLN A 144 6.52 12.59 -12.75
C GLN A 144 7.90 13.10 -13.20
N LYS A 145 8.00 14.38 -13.57
CA LYS A 145 9.27 15.05 -13.93
C LYS A 145 10.13 15.38 -12.72
N ARG A 146 9.58 15.38 -11.50
CA ARG A 146 10.27 15.79 -10.26
C ARG A 146 10.90 14.62 -9.53
N HIS A 147 11.97 14.07 -10.07
CA HIS A 147 12.72 12.92 -9.53
C HIS A 147 13.08 13.06 -8.04
N ARG A 148 13.47 14.25 -7.60
CA ARG A 148 13.83 14.55 -6.20
C ARG A 148 12.65 14.28 -5.24
N GLN A 149 11.42 14.60 -5.64
CA GLN A 149 10.23 14.35 -4.80
C GLN A 149 9.92 12.87 -4.67
N THR A 150 10.15 12.09 -5.73
CA THR A 150 9.97 10.64 -5.71
C THR A 150 10.94 9.98 -4.74
N VAL A 151 12.23 10.33 -4.84
CA VAL A 151 13.28 9.83 -3.94
C VAL A 151 12.97 10.23 -2.49
N PHE A 152 12.55 11.47 -2.25
CA PHE A 152 12.18 11.93 -0.91
C PHE A 152 11.03 11.12 -0.30
N LYS A 153 9.97 10.84 -1.08
CA LYS A 153 8.86 9.98 -0.62
C LYS A 153 9.33 8.56 -0.29
N MET A 154 10.19 7.99 -1.14
CA MET A 154 10.77 6.65 -0.88
C MET A 154 11.61 6.64 0.41
N THR A 155 12.46 7.65 0.60
CA THR A 155 13.27 7.79 1.83
C THR A 155 12.38 7.87 3.07
N LEU A 156 11.31 8.67 3.02
CA LEU A 156 10.36 8.78 4.13
C LEU A 156 9.70 7.44 4.48
N VAL A 157 9.39 6.62 3.49
CA VAL A 157 8.79 5.28 3.70
C VAL A 157 9.70 4.36 4.53
N TRP A 158 11.03 4.53 4.47
CA TRP A 158 11.99 3.77 5.28
C TRP A 158 12.31 4.45 6.61
N VAL A 159 12.52 5.77 6.57
CA VAL A 159 12.93 6.53 7.77
C VAL A 159 11.80 6.57 8.80
N PHE A 160 10.56 6.74 8.38
CA PHE A 160 9.41 6.84 9.29
C PHE A 160 9.21 5.57 10.15
N PRO A 161 9.10 4.35 9.58
CA PRO A 161 9.00 3.13 10.38
C PRO A 161 10.25 2.88 11.22
N PHE A 162 11.44 3.13 10.67
CA PHE A 162 12.69 2.95 11.41
C PHE A 162 12.76 3.84 12.67
N LEU A 163 12.33 5.10 12.58
CA LEU A 163 12.29 6.00 13.73
C LEU A 163 11.26 5.58 14.81
N ILE A 164 10.17 4.93 14.40
CA ILE A 164 9.18 4.41 15.33
C ILE A 164 9.68 3.14 16.01
N TYR A 165 10.12 2.15 15.22
CA TYR A 165 10.43 0.81 15.73
C TYR A 165 11.87 0.63 16.17
N GLY A 166 12.85 1.19 15.45
CA GLY A 166 14.27 1.00 15.76
C GLY A 166 14.63 1.44 17.17
N PRO A 167 14.45 2.71 17.53
CA PRO A 167 14.71 3.18 18.89
C PRO A 167 13.87 2.45 19.94
N THR A 168 12.59 2.20 19.64
CA THR A 168 11.68 1.53 20.56
C THR A 168 12.13 0.10 20.86
N ILE A 169 12.54 -0.68 19.87
CA ILE A 169 13.02 -2.06 20.07
C ILE A 169 14.35 -2.08 20.79
N ILE A 170 15.28 -1.18 20.43
CA ILE A 170 16.64 -1.16 20.97
C ILE A 170 16.67 -0.69 22.41
N PHE A 171 15.94 0.39 22.71
CA PHE A 171 16.03 1.09 24.01
C PHE A 171 14.86 0.78 24.94
N TRP A 172 13.94 -0.12 24.60
CA TRP A 172 12.74 -0.42 25.40
C TRP A 172 13.09 -0.81 26.83
N GLU A 173 14.06 -1.69 26.99
CA GLU A 173 14.52 -2.18 28.31
C GLU A 173 15.11 -1.06 29.16
N ILE A 174 15.81 -0.11 28.54
CA ILE A 174 16.40 1.06 29.21
C ILE A 174 15.31 2.04 29.66
N ILE A 175 14.28 2.25 28.81
CA ILE A 175 13.20 3.20 29.09
C ILE A 175 12.26 2.67 30.18
N THR A 176 11.95 1.37 30.12
CA THR A 176 10.96 0.77 31.06
C THR A 176 11.60 0.17 32.31
N GLY A 177 12.92 -0.03 32.33
CA GLY A 177 13.64 -0.67 33.43
C GLY A 177 13.29 -2.15 33.65
N THR A 178 12.54 -2.77 32.72
CA THR A 178 12.01 -4.13 32.87
C THR A 178 12.48 -5.02 31.72
N ASN A 179 13.14 -6.12 32.08
CA ASN A 179 13.46 -7.21 31.15
C ASN A 179 12.38 -8.28 31.22
N ASN A 180 11.26 -8.06 30.53
CA ASN A 180 10.11 -8.97 30.54
C ASN A 180 10.20 -10.05 29.42
N VAL A 181 11.29 -10.09 28.67
CA VAL A 181 11.43 -11.06 27.58
C VAL A 181 12.07 -12.34 28.15
N PRO A 182 11.39 -13.51 28.08
CA PRO A 182 11.94 -14.77 28.55
C PRO A 182 13.23 -15.12 27.80
N GLN A 183 14.15 -15.80 28.50
CA GLN A 183 15.36 -16.34 27.89
C GLN A 183 14.95 -17.31 26.77
N TYR A 184 15.57 -17.22 25.60
CA TYR A 184 15.21 -17.97 24.38
C TYR A 184 13.89 -17.56 23.68
N SER A 185 13.29 -16.42 24.04
CA SER A 185 12.18 -15.82 23.29
C SER A 185 12.67 -14.58 22.54
N CYS A 186 12.21 -14.41 21.32
CA CYS A 186 12.48 -13.19 20.55
C CYS A 186 11.18 -12.50 20.21
N ARG A 187 10.88 -11.43 20.95
CA ARG A 187 9.71 -10.60 20.73
C ARG A 187 9.98 -9.17 21.20
N ALA A 188 9.23 -8.24 20.61
CA ALA A 188 9.35 -6.84 20.97
C ALA A 188 8.82 -6.59 22.40
N GLY A 189 9.61 -5.88 23.21
CA GLY A 189 9.25 -5.59 24.60
C GLY A 189 7.95 -4.77 24.75
N PHE A 190 7.61 -3.96 23.77
CA PHE A 190 6.39 -3.13 23.77
C PHE A 190 5.08 -3.92 23.58
N LEU A 191 5.12 -5.20 23.20
CA LEU A 191 3.93 -6.03 23.03
C LEU A 191 3.12 -6.19 24.34
N GLY A 192 3.77 -6.01 25.50
CA GLY A 192 3.10 -5.96 26.80
C GLY A 192 2.37 -4.64 27.10
N THR A 193 2.54 -3.60 26.29
CA THR A 193 1.94 -2.27 26.52
C THR A 193 0.82 -2.01 25.51
N TRP A 194 -0.41 -2.11 25.97
CA TRP A 194 -1.61 -2.04 25.14
C TRP A 194 -1.74 -0.73 24.33
N TYR A 195 -1.38 0.41 24.92
CA TYR A 195 -1.48 1.71 24.25
C TYR A 195 -0.48 1.85 23.09
N PHE A 196 0.75 1.33 23.25
CA PHE A 196 1.73 1.32 22.18
C PHE A 196 1.32 0.34 21.09
N LEU A 197 0.83 -0.83 21.45
CA LEU A 197 0.37 -1.85 20.50
C LEU A 197 -0.79 -1.33 19.64
N ILE A 198 -1.78 -0.65 20.22
CA ILE A 198 -2.89 -0.05 19.47
C ILE A 198 -2.37 1.06 18.55
N GLY A 199 -1.48 1.93 19.02
CA GLY A 199 -0.88 2.99 18.21
C GLY A 199 -0.10 2.44 17.02
N ALA A 200 0.78 1.48 17.26
CA ALA A 200 1.58 0.82 16.24
C ALA A 200 0.69 0.10 15.21
N SER A 201 -0.26 -0.73 15.67
CA SER A 201 -1.19 -1.43 14.78
C SER A 201 -2.05 -0.48 13.95
N SER A 202 -2.42 0.67 14.52
CA SER A 202 -3.18 1.69 13.79
C SER A 202 -2.36 2.31 12.66
N LEU A 203 -1.07 2.58 12.90
CA LEU A 203 -0.17 3.12 11.89
C LEU A 203 0.21 2.09 10.83
N ASP A 204 0.49 0.84 11.23
CA ASP A 204 1.00 -0.19 10.32
C ASP A 204 -0.08 -0.82 9.46
N PHE A 205 -1.29 -0.96 9.99
CA PHE A 205 -2.36 -1.71 9.36
C PHE A 205 -3.59 -0.86 9.06
N VAL A 206 -4.17 -0.18 10.07
CA VAL A 206 -5.48 0.49 9.91
C VAL A 206 -5.36 1.67 8.95
N PHE A 207 -4.36 2.53 9.12
CA PHE A 207 -4.17 3.71 8.28
C PHE A 207 -3.84 3.35 6.83
N PRO A 208 -2.86 2.48 6.50
CA PRO A 208 -2.62 2.05 5.13
C PRO A 208 -3.84 1.37 4.50
N MET A 209 -4.52 0.48 5.21
CA MET A 209 -5.71 -0.23 4.70
C MET A 209 -6.85 0.72 4.33
N ILE A 210 -7.18 1.67 5.20
CA ILE A 210 -8.20 2.68 4.92
C ILE A 210 -7.78 3.55 3.73
N SER A 211 -6.53 4.00 3.69
CA SER A 211 -6.01 4.85 2.61
C SER A 211 -6.06 4.13 1.26
N ILE A 212 -5.57 2.89 1.19
CA ILE A 212 -5.58 2.07 -0.03
C ILE A 212 -7.02 1.81 -0.49
N SER A 213 -7.91 1.41 0.43
CA SER A 213 -9.31 1.13 0.12
C SER A 213 -10.03 2.36 -0.39
N PHE A 214 -9.85 3.51 0.25
CA PHE A 214 -10.45 4.78 -0.16
C PHE A 214 -9.97 5.22 -1.55
N LEU A 215 -8.65 5.18 -1.79
CA LEU A 215 -8.08 5.57 -3.08
C LEU A 215 -8.55 4.65 -4.21
N ASN A 216 -8.54 3.34 -4.01
CA ASN A 216 -8.98 2.38 -5.01
C ASN A 216 -10.49 2.51 -5.30
N LEU A 217 -11.31 2.76 -4.29
CA LEU A 217 -12.74 3.00 -4.47
C LEU A 217 -12.99 4.29 -5.28
N ARG A 218 -12.24 5.36 -5.01
CA ARG A 218 -12.28 6.60 -5.79
C ARG A 218 -11.86 6.40 -7.25
N ILE A 219 -10.81 5.62 -7.50
CA ILE A 219 -10.37 5.23 -8.85
C ILE A 219 -11.50 4.50 -9.57
N TYR A 220 -12.11 3.51 -8.92
CA TYR A 220 -13.21 2.73 -9.49
C TYR A 220 -14.40 3.62 -9.88
N TRP A 221 -14.84 4.50 -9.01
CA TRP A 221 -15.95 5.43 -9.29
C TRP A 221 -15.63 6.38 -10.43
N ASN A 222 -14.40 6.90 -10.52
CA ASN A 222 -14.00 7.79 -11.61
C ASN A 222 -14.00 7.07 -12.96
N ILE A 223 -13.48 5.85 -13.02
CA ILE A 223 -13.51 5.00 -14.22
C ILE A 223 -14.97 4.72 -14.64
N GLN A 224 -15.84 4.38 -13.69
CA GLN A 224 -17.27 4.16 -13.98
C GLN A 224 -17.96 5.43 -14.51
N LYS A 225 -17.67 6.59 -13.92
CA LYS A 225 -18.20 7.89 -14.38
C LYS A 225 -17.77 8.17 -15.83
N CYS A 226 -16.48 7.95 -16.15
CA CYS A 226 -15.94 8.10 -17.50
C CYS A 226 -16.59 7.14 -18.52
N ASN A 227 -16.72 5.87 -18.16
CA ASN A 227 -17.34 4.87 -19.03
C ASN A 227 -18.83 5.20 -19.33
N ARG A 228 -19.55 5.72 -18.33
CA ARG A 228 -20.94 6.18 -18.53
C ARG A 228 -21.01 7.40 -19.47
N LYS A 229 -20.06 8.36 -19.35
CA LYS A 229 -19.98 9.52 -20.27
C LYS A 229 -19.69 9.06 -21.70
N LYS A 230 -18.71 8.16 -21.92
CA LYS A 230 -18.38 7.60 -23.24
C LYS A 230 -19.58 6.89 -23.91
N ARG A 231 -20.32 6.05 -23.15
CA ARG A 231 -21.52 5.36 -23.67
C ARG A 231 -22.61 6.34 -24.11
N LYS A 232 -22.85 7.41 -23.33
CA LYS A 232 -23.84 8.43 -23.70
C LYS A 232 -23.43 9.20 -24.96
N SER A 233 -22.15 9.51 -25.13
CA SER A 233 -21.62 10.19 -26.29
C SER A 233 -21.75 9.32 -27.57
N SER A 234 -21.42 8.03 -27.49
CA SER A 234 -21.59 7.10 -28.62
C SER A 234 -23.04 6.92 -29.02
N SER A 235 -23.98 6.85 -28.09
CA SER A 235 -25.39 6.72 -28.43
C SER A 235 -25.97 7.99 -29.08
N CYS A 236 -25.42 9.17 -28.76
CA CYS A 236 -25.81 10.43 -29.38
C CYS A 236 -25.30 10.57 -30.82
N GLN A 237 -24.12 10.02 -31.14
CA GLN A 237 -23.60 10.01 -32.51
C GLN A 237 -24.37 9.06 -33.41
N THR A 238 -24.70 7.86 -32.92
CA THR A 238 -25.49 6.88 -33.70
C THR A 238 -26.90 7.39 -34.02
N SER A 239 -27.47 8.26 -33.18
CA SER A 239 -28.80 8.88 -33.44
C SER A 239 -28.73 10.00 -34.47
N LYS A 240 -27.60 10.69 -34.64
CA LYS A 240 -27.41 11.73 -35.66
C LYS A 240 -27.15 11.16 -37.07
N GLU A 241 -26.53 9.98 -37.16
CA GLU A 241 -26.24 9.34 -38.43
C GLU A 241 -27.46 8.65 -39.08
N LYS A 242 -28.50 8.34 -38.29
CA LYS A 242 -29.75 7.75 -38.78
C LYS A 242 -30.77 8.77 -39.35
N THR A 243 -30.48 10.08 -39.27
CA THR A 243 -31.40 11.14 -39.73
C THR A 243 -30.97 11.83 -41.02
N THR A 244 -29.92 11.33 -41.70
CA THR A 244 -29.42 11.89 -42.98
C THR A 244 -29.43 10.86 -44.09
N ASP A 245 -30.57 10.16 -44.29
CA ASP A 245 -30.80 9.43 -45.54
C ASP A 245 -32.06 10.01 -46.17
N GLY A 246 -31.89 10.99 -47.05
CA GLY A 246 -33.01 11.58 -47.77
C GLY A 246 -32.64 12.86 -48.50
N SER A 247 -32.14 12.72 -49.71
CA SER A 247 -32.16 13.72 -50.81
C SER A 247 -30.91 14.57 -51.04
N PRO A 248 -30.43 14.60 -52.29
CA PRO A 248 -29.29 15.41 -52.69
C PRO A 248 -29.74 16.75 -53.27
N TYR A 249 -28.79 17.64 -53.48
CA TYR A 249 -28.71 18.95 -54.14
C TYR A 249 -28.82 20.20 -53.24
N ILE A 250 -27.78 20.90 -53.33
CA ILE A 250 -27.52 22.27 -53.73
C ILE A 250 -26.45 22.91 -52.88
N VAL A 251 -25.33 23.15 -53.55
CA VAL A 251 -24.28 24.10 -53.22
C VAL A 251 -24.88 25.52 -53.14
N ALA A 252 -24.63 26.22 -52.04
CA ALA A 252 -24.59 27.70 -52.03
C ALA A 252 -23.75 28.23 -50.89
N THR A 253 -22.66 28.80 -51.29
CA THR A 253 -21.85 29.84 -50.65
C THR A 253 -22.70 31.00 -50.10
N ASN A 254 -22.36 31.49 -48.89
CA ASN A 254 -22.32 32.92 -48.52
C ASN A 254 -22.29 33.06 -47.00
N ILE A 255 -21.16 33.53 -46.41
CA ILE A 255 -20.83 34.94 -46.14
C ILE A 255 -21.73 35.63 -45.11
N ILE A 256 -21.15 35.82 -43.92
CA ILE A 256 -21.19 36.96 -42.99
C ILE A 256 -22.58 37.64 -42.80
N LEU A 257 -23.08 37.66 -41.55
CA LEU A 257 -23.34 38.91 -40.83
C LEU A 257 -23.53 38.71 -39.32
N SER A 258 -22.78 39.46 -38.59
CA SER A 258 -22.88 39.68 -37.16
C SER A 258 -24.17 40.38 -36.74
N SER A 259 -24.81 39.95 -35.64
CA SER A 259 -25.54 40.89 -34.79
C SER A 259 -25.71 40.36 -33.36
N PRO A 260 -25.64 41.22 -32.35
CA PRO A 260 -25.43 40.86 -30.95
C PRO A 260 -26.73 41.00 -30.14
N GLN A 261 -27.28 39.89 -29.66
CA GLN A 261 -28.24 39.96 -28.55
C GLN A 261 -28.48 38.57 -27.94
N GLU A 262 -27.59 38.13 -27.06
CA GLU A 262 -27.97 37.13 -26.04
C GLU A 262 -26.98 37.12 -24.87
N SER A 263 -26.84 38.31 -24.27
CA SER A 263 -25.97 38.50 -23.09
C SER A 263 -26.82 38.83 -21.85
N ARG A 264 -27.80 37.99 -21.50
CA ARG A 264 -28.53 38.20 -20.22
C ARG A 264 -29.16 36.97 -19.56
N ARG A 265 -28.87 35.75 -20.00
CA ARG A 265 -29.34 34.51 -19.33
C ARG A 265 -28.29 33.56 -18.82
N LYS A 266 -27.02 33.92 -18.86
CA LYS A 266 -25.88 33.10 -18.37
C LYS A 266 -25.34 33.48 -16.99
N GLY A 267 -26.06 34.30 -16.23
CA GLY A 267 -25.62 34.81 -14.93
C GLY A 267 -26.13 34.04 -13.71
N ARG A 268 -26.86 32.94 -13.86
CA ARG A 268 -27.50 32.25 -12.71
C ARG A 268 -27.33 30.72 -12.68
N GLN A 269 -26.44 30.17 -13.49
CA GLN A 269 -26.08 28.72 -13.48
C GLN A 269 -24.60 28.47 -13.27
N LYS A 270 -23.85 29.45 -12.77
CA LYS A 270 -22.40 29.37 -12.64
C LYS A 270 -21.91 29.24 -11.19
N GLU A 271 -22.76 28.87 -10.26
CA GLU A 271 -22.39 28.69 -8.86
C GLU A 271 -22.51 27.26 -8.32
N GLU A 272 -22.86 26.25 -9.18
CA GLU A 272 -23.02 24.85 -8.74
C GLU A 272 -22.17 23.81 -9.50
N GLU A 273 -21.18 24.23 -10.28
CA GLU A 273 -20.26 23.31 -11.00
C GLU A 273 -18.79 23.66 -10.82
N THR A 274 -18.31 23.71 -9.57
CA THR A 274 -16.88 23.58 -9.28
C THR A 274 -16.53 22.16 -8.83
N GLU A 275 -17.18 21.17 -9.42
CA GLU A 275 -16.67 19.80 -9.45
C GLU A 275 -15.80 19.67 -10.71
N GLN A 276 -14.47 19.74 -10.51
CA GLN A 276 -13.46 19.63 -11.56
C GLN A 276 -13.81 18.53 -12.55
N ASP A 277 -14.21 18.93 -13.78
CA ASP A 277 -14.45 18.01 -14.88
C ASP A 277 -13.16 17.24 -15.18
N ILE A 278 -13.15 15.97 -14.83
CA ILE A 278 -12.04 15.05 -15.07
C ILE A 278 -11.97 14.82 -16.59
N PRO A 279 -10.87 15.13 -17.26
CA PRO A 279 -10.72 14.85 -18.68
C PRO A 279 -10.72 13.33 -18.89
N CYS A 280 -11.75 12.80 -19.52
CA CYS A 280 -11.86 11.37 -19.85
C CYS A 280 -11.10 10.97 -21.12
N GLU A 281 -10.22 11.82 -21.66
CA GLU A 281 -9.55 11.64 -22.94
C GLU A 281 -8.41 10.61 -22.96
N ASN A 282 -7.90 10.19 -21.79
CA ASN A 282 -6.71 9.33 -21.70
C ASN A 282 -6.92 8.03 -20.88
N LEU A 283 -8.17 7.53 -20.79
CA LEU A 283 -8.47 6.23 -20.17
C LEU A 283 -8.84 5.18 -21.20
#